data_7c494eb2d67997c5eae44cb7f2e2d0f4
#
_entry.id   7c494eb2d67997c5eae44cb7f2e2d0f4
#
_cell.length_a   1.000
_cell.length_b   1.000
_cell.length_c   1.000
_cell.angle_alpha   90.00
_cell.angle_beta   90.00
_cell.angle_gamma   90.00
#
_symmetry.space_group_name_H-M   'P 1'
#
loop_
_entity.id
_entity.type
_entity.pdbx_description
1 polymer ?
#
loop_
_entity_poly.entity_id
_entity_poly.type
_entity_poly.pdbx_seq_one_letter_code
_entity_poly.pdbx_strand_id
1 'polypeptide(L)'
;MSESISHEQFVAIQMASKEYFCRYKAHFRAARLLKILFYVVAAITAAGAVLYGDAYFVPCFSALALVAVADIVIFVTRMLQWRKISPQIIDELGLKCPVCGYQLGEIPSQQLVSFKSCPHCGAKIEES
;
A
#
# COMPACT_ATOMS: atom_id res chain seq x y z
N MET A 1 -17.19 -16.70 -28.22
CA MET A 1 -15.71 -16.76 -28.32
C MET A 1 -15.16 -16.36 -26.95
N SER A 2 -14.45 -17.25 -26.30
CA SER A 2 -13.74 -16.89 -25.07
C SER A 2 -12.45 -16.17 -25.48
N GLU A 3 -12.41 -14.87 -25.31
CA GLU A 3 -11.17 -14.12 -25.45
C GLU A 3 -10.22 -14.56 -24.34
N SER A 4 -9.05 -15.03 -24.72
CA SER A 4 -8.02 -15.51 -23.82
C SER A 4 -6.92 -14.46 -23.69
N ILE A 5 -6.33 -14.40 -22.50
CA ILE A 5 -5.18 -13.53 -22.22
C ILE A 5 -3.92 -14.31 -22.59
N SER A 6 -3.10 -13.78 -23.48
CA SER A 6 -1.86 -14.47 -23.86
C SER A 6 -0.87 -14.51 -22.71
N HIS A 7 -0.01 -15.52 -22.69
CA HIS A 7 1.03 -15.67 -21.66
C HIS A 7 1.96 -14.45 -21.58
N GLU A 8 2.33 -13.85 -22.69
CA GLU A 8 3.15 -12.64 -22.73
C GLU A 8 2.46 -11.44 -22.07
N GLN A 9 1.16 -11.25 -22.32
CA GLN A 9 0.36 -10.21 -21.69
C GLN A 9 0.26 -10.43 -20.18
N PHE A 10 0.13 -11.67 -19.75
CA PHE A 10 0.09 -12.00 -18.33
C PHE A 10 1.41 -11.69 -17.61
N VAL A 11 2.55 -12.04 -18.22
CA VAL A 11 3.89 -11.71 -17.69
C VAL A 11 4.08 -10.20 -17.60
N ALA A 12 3.65 -9.46 -18.61
CA ALA A 12 3.69 -7.99 -18.59
C ALA A 12 2.84 -7.40 -17.45
N ILE A 13 1.65 -7.94 -17.21
CA ILE A 13 0.78 -7.54 -16.09
C ILE A 13 1.45 -7.84 -14.74
N GLN A 14 2.10 -8.98 -14.59
CA GLN A 14 2.82 -9.31 -13.36
C GLN A 14 3.99 -8.35 -13.08
N MET A 15 4.77 -8.00 -14.11
CA MET A 15 5.86 -7.06 -13.98
C MET A 15 5.35 -5.66 -13.61
N ALA A 16 4.30 -5.20 -14.27
CA ALA A 16 3.66 -3.92 -13.98
C ALA A 16 3.09 -3.88 -12.56
N SER A 17 2.51 -4.97 -12.08
CA SER A 17 2.02 -5.09 -10.70
C SER A 17 3.13 -4.98 -9.66
N LYS A 18 4.28 -5.61 -9.90
CA LYS A 18 5.45 -5.48 -9.01
C LYS A 18 5.95 -4.04 -8.96
N GLU A 19 6.04 -3.36 -10.10
CA GLU A 19 6.42 -1.95 -10.19
C GLU A 19 5.44 -1.05 -9.44
N TYR A 20 4.13 -1.24 -9.64
CA TYR A 20 3.08 -0.53 -8.92
C TYR A 20 3.22 -0.69 -7.40
N PHE A 21 3.48 -1.91 -6.94
CA PHE A 21 3.65 -2.19 -5.52
C PHE A 21 4.93 -1.57 -4.93
N CYS A 22 6.02 -1.53 -5.70
CA CYS A 22 7.25 -0.83 -5.31
C CYS A 22 7.00 0.68 -5.17
N ARG A 23 6.28 1.31 -6.10
CA ARG A 23 5.91 2.73 -6.02
C ARG A 23 4.99 3.01 -4.83
N TYR A 24 4.04 2.14 -4.56
CA TYR A 24 3.19 2.22 -3.38
C TYR A 24 4.00 2.18 -2.09
N LYS A 25 4.90 1.21 -1.95
CA LYS A 25 5.78 1.10 -0.77
C LYS A 25 6.66 2.33 -0.59
N ALA A 26 7.22 2.87 -1.67
CA ALA A 26 8.05 4.07 -1.63
C ALA A 26 7.23 5.30 -1.19
N HIS A 27 6.00 5.44 -1.68
CA HIS A 27 5.12 6.55 -1.31
C HIS A 27 4.77 6.56 0.17
N PHE A 28 4.52 5.38 0.76
CA PHE A 28 4.18 5.23 2.17
C PHE A 28 5.39 5.02 3.10
N ARG A 29 6.61 5.13 2.58
CA ARG A 29 7.84 4.92 3.38
C ARG A 29 7.94 5.88 4.56
N ALA A 30 7.62 7.16 4.37
CA ALA A 30 7.64 8.17 5.43
C ALA A 30 6.63 7.86 6.54
N ALA A 31 5.40 7.45 6.19
CA ALA A 31 4.39 7.05 7.16
C ALA A 31 4.81 5.82 7.97
N ARG A 32 5.49 4.87 7.33
CA ARG A 32 6.01 3.67 8.00
C ARG A 32 7.14 4.00 8.99
N LEU A 33 8.07 4.86 8.60
CA LEU A 33 9.15 5.32 9.49
C LEU A 33 8.61 6.08 10.70
N LEU A 34 7.61 6.92 10.49
CA LEU A 34 6.94 7.65 11.57
C LEU A 34 6.24 6.70 12.54
N LYS A 35 5.63 5.63 12.03
CA LYS A 35 5.01 4.60 12.85
C LYS A 35 6.02 3.86 13.73
N ILE A 36 7.20 3.55 13.20
CA ILE A 36 8.31 2.97 13.96
C ILE A 36 8.75 3.95 15.05
N LEU A 37 8.93 5.22 14.72
CA LEU A 37 9.28 6.27 15.69
C LEU A 37 8.23 6.36 16.81
N PHE A 38 6.96 6.28 16.48
CA PHE A 38 5.87 6.27 17.47
C PHE A 38 6.03 5.13 18.48
N TYR A 39 6.31 3.90 18.02
CA TYR A 39 6.53 2.76 18.91
C TYR A 39 7.77 2.92 19.79
N VAL A 40 8.85 3.48 19.24
CA VAL A 40 10.07 3.77 20.02
C VAL A 40 9.79 4.79 21.11
N VAL A 41 9.11 5.89 20.78
CA VAL A 41 8.73 6.91 21.75
C VAL A 41 7.78 6.36 22.82
N ALA A 42 6.82 5.52 22.42
CA ALA A 42 5.90 4.85 23.35
C ALA A 42 6.65 3.93 24.33
N ALA A 43 7.62 3.18 23.86
CA ALA A 43 8.45 2.30 24.70
C ALA A 43 9.29 3.11 25.70
N ILE A 44 9.93 4.20 25.26
CA ILE A 44 10.71 5.11 26.11
C ILE A 44 9.80 5.75 27.16
N THR A 45 8.60 6.21 26.78
CA THR A 45 7.62 6.79 27.68
C THR A 45 7.18 5.80 28.76
N ALA A 46 6.89 4.56 28.37
CA ALA A 46 6.51 3.52 29.31
C ALA A 46 7.65 3.21 30.30
N ALA A 47 8.89 3.08 29.81
CA ALA A 47 10.05 2.87 30.67
C ALA A 47 10.30 4.05 31.63
N GLY A 48 10.17 5.29 31.16
CA GLY A 48 10.29 6.49 31.98
C GLY A 48 9.22 6.58 33.08
N ALA A 49 7.97 6.24 32.76
CA ALA A 49 6.88 6.22 33.74
C ALA A 49 7.12 5.18 34.87
N VAL A 50 7.69 4.03 34.52
CA VAL A 50 8.02 2.98 35.51
C VAL A 50 9.19 3.40 36.41
N LEU A 51 10.22 4.07 35.87
CA LEU A 51 11.43 4.42 36.59
C LEU A 51 11.30 5.72 37.42
N TYR A 52 10.58 6.71 36.94
CA TYR A 52 10.53 8.06 37.49
C TYR A 52 9.15 8.48 38.06
N GLY A 53 8.12 7.62 37.92
CA GLY A 53 6.79 7.86 38.47
C GLY A 53 5.96 8.91 37.72
N ASP A 54 4.88 9.39 38.40
CA ASP A 54 3.82 10.17 37.76
C ASP A 54 4.24 11.56 37.25
N ALA A 55 5.34 12.14 37.76
CA ALA A 55 5.81 13.45 37.31
C ALA A 55 6.17 13.53 35.83
N TYR A 56 6.59 12.42 35.22
CA TYR A 56 6.93 12.33 33.79
C TYR A 56 5.78 11.87 32.91
N PHE A 57 4.68 11.41 33.49
CA PHE A 57 3.56 10.85 32.77
C PHE A 57 2.88 11.89 31.86
N VAL A 58 2.58 13.08 32.39
CA VAL A 58 1.84 14.10 31.64
C VAL A 58 2.62 14.63 30.43
N PRO A 59 3.90 15.08 30.57
CA PRO A 59 4.64 15.58 29.41
C PRO A 59 4.94 14.47 28.37
N CYS A 60 5.21 13.26 28.82
CA CYS A 60 5.44 12.12 27.92
C CYS A 60 4.17 11.71 27.17
N PHE A 61 3.03 11.68 27.86
CA PHE A 61 1.75 11.37 27.24
C PHE A 61 1.34 12.45 26.23
N SER A 62 1.59 13.72 26.52
CA SER A 62 1.33 14.84 25.62
C SER A 62 2.20 14.74 24.34
N ALA A 63 3.50 14.41 24.48
CA ALA A 63 4.40 14.20 23.37
C ALA A 63 3.93 13.02 22.50
N LEU A 64 3.52 11.91 23.13
CA LEU A 64 3.01 10.74 22.45
C LEU A 64 1.72 11.05 21.67
N ALA A 65 0.81 11.82 22.24
CA ALA A 65 -0.43 12.25 21.58
C ALA A 65 -0.13 13.13 20.35
N LEU A 66 0.83 14.05 20.43
CA LEU A 66 1.26 14.86 19.30
C LEU A 66 1.84 14.03 18.15
N VAL A 67 2.68 13.06 18.48
CA VAL A 67 3.25 12.13 17.47
C VAL A 67 2.15 11.30 16.82
N ALA A 68 1.17 10.82 17.60
CA ALA A 68 0.03 10.06 17.06
C ALA A 68 -0.82 10.91 16.10
N VAL A 69 -1.12 12.15 16.44
CA VAL A 69 -1.87 13.08 15.57
C VAL A 69 -1.07 13.34 14.28
N ALA A 70 0.23 13.59 14.38
CA ALA A 70 1.09 13.78 13.22
C ALA A 70 1.12 12.56 12.30
N ASP A 71 1.19 11.35 12.87
CA ASP A 71 1.14 10.10 12.10
C ASP A 71 -0.18 9.96 11.31
N ILE A 72 -1.31 10.22 11.97
CA ILE A 72 -2.62 10.18 11.33
C ILE A 72 -2.71 11.20 10.20
N VAL A 73 -2.29 12.44 10.43
CA VAL A 73 -2.33 13.52 9.43
C VAL A 73 -1.48 13.15 8.21
N ILE A 74 -0.25 12.68 8.43
CA ILE A 74 0.66 12.28 7.35
C ILE A 74 0.09 11.09 6.59
N PHE A 75 -0.42 10.08 7.29
CA PHE A 75 -1.01 8.90 6.66
C PHE A 75 -2.22 9.27 5.78
N VAL A 76 -3.15 10.06 6.31
CA VAL A 76 -4.33 10.51 5.57
C VAL A 76 -3.93 11.35 4.35
N THR A 77 -2.99 12.28 4.51
CA THR A 77 -2.49 13.12 3.41
C THR A 77 -1.86 12.26 2.31
N ARG A 78 -1.01 11.31 2.68
CA ARG A 78 -0.38 10.36 1.74
C ARG A 78 -1.39 9.48 1.04
N MET A 79 -2.41 9.01 1.76
CA MET A 79 -3.47 8.21 1.19
C MET A 79 -4.30 8.99 0.16
N LEU A 80 -4.64 10.26 0.47
CA LEU A 80 -5.36 11.12 -0.46
C LEU A 80 -4.52 11.44 -1.71
N GLN A 81 -3.23 11.70 -1.56
CA GLN A 81 -2.31 11.90 -2.68
C GLN A 81 -2.21 10.63 -3.54
N TRP A 82 -2.10 9.46 -2.90
CA TRP A 82 -2.06 8.18 -3.61
C TRP A 82 -3.32 7.93 -4.43
N ARG A 83 -4.50 8.24 -3.88
CA ARG A 83 -5.77 8.13 -4.60
C ARG A 83 -5.80 8.97 -5.89
N LYS A 84 -5.12 10.11 -5.90
CA LYS A 84 -5.02 10.97 -7.09
C LYS A 84 -4.01 10.45 -8.11
N ILE A 85 -2.90 9.91 -7.64
CA ILE A 85 -1.78 9.46 -8.48
C ILE A 85 -1.99 8.03 -8.99
N SER A 86 -2.64 7.18 -8.21
CA SER A 86 -2.85 5.75 -8.52
C SER A 86 -3.47 5.50 -9.91
N PRO A 87 -4.54 6.20 -10.34
CA PRO A 87 -5.09 5.98 -11.67
C PRO A 87 -4.10 6.29 -12.80
N GLN A 88 -3.28 7.32 -12.62
CA GLN A 88 -2.25 7.70 -13.60
C GLN A 88 -1.15 6.65 -13.70
N ILE A 89 -0.72 6.09 -12.56
CA ILE A 89 0.27 5.02 -12.52
C ILE A 89 -0.29 3.73 -13.14
N ILE A 90 -1.54 3.40 -12.88
CA ILE A 90 -2.23 2.25 -13.48
C ILE A 90 -2.30 2.41 -15.01
N ASP A 91 -2.61 3.60 -15.52
CA ASP A 91 -2.63 3.89 -16.95
C ASP A 91 -1.23 3.83 -17.57
N GLU A 92 -0.22 4.40 -16.90
CA GLU A 92 1.18 4.39 -17.34
C GLU A 92 1.77 2.98 -17.41
N LEU A 93 1.48 2.14 -16.42
CA LEU A 93 1.97 0.76 -16.35
C LEU A 93 1.14 -0.23 -17.18
N GLY A 94 -0.01 0.18 -17.70
CA GLY A 94 -0.91 -0.68 -18.45
C GLY A 94 -1.53 -1.80 -17.60
N LEU A 95 -1.78 -1.56 -16.32
CA LEU A 95 -2.44 -2.50 -15.39
C LEU A 95 -3.95 -2.60 -15.66
N LYS A 96 -4.29 -2.99 -16.87
CA LYS A 96 -5.68 -3.19 -17.31
C LYS A 96 -5.82 -4.55 -17.97
N CYS A 97 -6.99 -5.15 -17.82
CA CYS A 97 -7.31 -6.35 -18.58
C CYS A 97 -7.29 -6.06 -20.09
N PRO A 98 -6.53 -6.80 -20.90
CA PRO A 98 -6.44 -6.56 -22.34
C PRO A 98 -7.77 -6.80 -23.09
N VAL A 99 -8.69 -7.50 -22.46
CA VAL A 99 -9.99 -7.87 -23.04
C VAL A 99 -11.07 -6.82 -22.72
N CYS A 100 -11.26 -6.47 -21.45
CA CYS A 100 -12.36 -5.59 -21.02
C CYS A 100 -11.92 -4.22 -20.50
N GLY A 101 -10.62 -3.96 -20.37
CA GLY A 101 -10.08 -2.71 -19.85
C GLY A 101 -10.25 -2.51 -18.34
N TYR A 102 -10.69 -3.55 -17.60
CA TYR A 102 -10.83 -3.47 -16.15
C TYR A 102 -9.49 -3.20 -15.47
N GLN A 103 -9.47 -2.26 -14.52
CA GLN A 103 -8.24 -1.90 -13.79
C GLN A 103 -7.84 -3.01 -12.81
N LEU A 104 -6.69 -3.64 -13.05
CA LEU A 104 -6.17 -4.73 -12.23
C LEU A 104 -5.32 -4.25 -11.05
N GLY A 105 -5.05 -2.95 -10.95
CA GLY A 105 -4.18 -2.36 -9.91
C GLY A 105 -4.74 -2.45 -8.48
N GLU A 106 -6.03 -2.71 -8.31
CA GLU A 106 -6.66 -2.90 -7.00
C GLU A 106 -6.48 -4.32 -6.45
N ILE A 107 -6.02 -5.26 -7.29
CA ILE A 107 -5.83 -6.64 -6.88
C ILE A 107 -4.48 -6.76 -6.14
N PRO A 108 -4.45 -7.31 -4.90
CA PRO A 108 -3.20 -7.56 -4.21
C PRO A 108 -2.25 -8.41 -5.05
N SER A 109 -0.96 -8.06 -5.03
CA SER A 109 0.06 -8.75 -5.85
C SER A 109 0.09 -10.28 -5.65
N GLN A 110 -0.27 -10.76 -4.46
CA GLN A 110 -0.38 -12.19 -4.16
C GLN A 110 -1.53 -12.87 -4.90
N GLN A 111 -2.64 -12.17 -5.09
CA GLN A 111 -3.79 -12.68 -5.87
C GLN A 111 -3.53 -12.58 -7.38
N LEU A 112 -2.72 -11.63 -7.82
CA LEU A 112 -2.31 -11.52 -9.22
C LEU A 112 -1.40 -12.69 -9.66
N VAL A 113 -0.58 -13.24 -8.78
CA VAL A 113 0.25 -14.43 -9.06
C VAL A 113 -0.62 -15.69 -9.22
N SER A 114 -1.73 -15.77 -8.51
CA SER A 114 -2.72 -16.86 -8.64
C SER A 114 -3.87 -16.55 -9.60
N PHE A 115 -3.75 -15.45 -10.34
CA PHE A 115 -4.76 -14.96 -11.28
C PHE A 115 -4.90 -15.92 -12.47
N LYS A 116 -6.01 -16.60 -12.53
CA LYS A 116 -6.34 -17.53 -13.63
C LYS A 116 -7.34 -16.96 -14.63
N SER A 117 -8.08 -15.93 -14.22
CA SER A 117 -9.09 -15.30 -15.03
C SER A 117 -9.37 -13.87 -14.57
N CYS A 118 -9.79 -13.00 -15.50
CA CYS A 118 -10.21 -11.65 -15.16
C CYS A 118 -11.48 -11.68 -14.27
N PRO A 119 -11.51 -11.00 -13.13
CA PRO A 119 -12.68 -11.01 -12.24
C PRO A 119 -13.89 -10.29 -12.83
N HIS A 120 -13.69 -9.44 -13.84
CA HIS A 120 -14.77 -8.66 -14.47
C HIS A 120 -15.36 -9.33 -15.69
N CYS A 121 -14.55 -9.78 -16.64
CA CYS A 121 -15.02 -10.37 -17.89
C CYS A 121 -14.88 -11.91 -17.98
N GLY A 122 -14.19 -12.53 -17.02
CA GLY A 122 -13.96 -13.98 -17.00
C GLY A 122 -12.95 -14.50 -18.03
N ALA A 123 -12.25 -13.62 -18.76
CA ALA A 123 -11.21 -14.01 -19.70
C ALA A 123 -10.14 -14.84 -19.01
N LYS A 124 -9.85 -16.05 -19.52
CA LYS A 124 -8.87 -16.98 -18.97
C LYS A 124 -7.49 -16.74 -19.56
N ILE A 125 -6.46 -17.04 -18.77
CA ILE A 125 -5.08 -17.04 -19.26
C ILE A 125 -4.87 -18.31 -20.09
N GLU A 126 -4.30 -18.16 -21.28
CA GLU A 126 -3.83 -19.31 -22.06
C GLU A 126 -2.69 -20.00 -21.31
N GLU A 127 -2.93 -21.22 -20.86
CA GLU A 127 -1.86 -22.11 -20.39
C GLU A 127 -1.08 -22.58 -21.62
N SER A 128 0.14 -22.10 -21.72
CA SER A 128 1.07 -22.57 -22.74
C SER A 128 1.59 -23.96 -22.44
#